data_63546ee139caa0c3cf63f1207eaff35d
#
_entry.id   63546ee139caa0c3cf63f1207eaff35d
#
_cell.length_a   1.000
_cell.length_b   1.000
_cell.length_c   1.000
_cell.angle_alpha   90.00
_cell.angle_beta   90.00
_cell.angle_gamma   90.00
#
_symmetry.space_group_name_H-M   'P 1'
#
loop_
_entity.id
_entity.type
_entity.pdbx_description
1 polymer ?
#
loop_
_entity_poly.entity_id
_entity_poly.type
_entity_poly.pdbx_seq_one_letter_code
_entity_poly.pdbx_strand_id
1 'polypeptide(L)' 'MFPEFRDLITNLKNKDAYFDRLFEKHNVLDQEIKNKIDNIELATHTEIENLKKEKLRIKDELYQYLKKKATE' A
#
# COMPACT_ATOMS: atom_id res chain seq x y z
N MET A 1 9.56 0.45 0.06
CA MET A 1 8.60 -0.64 -0.05
C MET A 1 9.25 -1.87 -0.65
N PHE A 2 9.35 -2.11 -1.87
CA PHE A 2 9.95 -3.31 -2.46
C PHE A 2 11.29 -2.96 -3.12
N PRO A 3 12.42 -3.09 -2.42
CA PRO A 3 13.71 -2.66 -2.96
C PRO A 3 14.05 -3.30 -4.30
N GLU A 4 13.67 -4.56 -4.50
CA GLU A 4 13.95 -5.29 -5.75
C GLU A 4 13.15 -4.76 -6.93
N PHE A 5 12.06 -4.02 -6.68
CA PHE A 5 11.22 -3.45 -7.73
C PHE A 5 11.33 -1.93 -7.84
N ARG A 6 12.36 -1.35 -7.24
CA ARG A 6 12.50 0.11 -7.19
C ARG A 6 12.46 0.77 -8.56
N ASP A 7 13.21 0.25 -9.51
CA ASP A 7 13.25 0.81 -10.86
C ASP A 7 11.93 0.62 -11.58
N LEU A 8 11.31 -0.54 -11.39
CA LEU A 8 10.01 -0.83 -11.99
C LEU A 8 8.94 0.10 -11.45
N ILE A 9 8.94 0.34 -10.13
CA ILE A 9 8.01 1.27 -9.51
C ILE A 9 8.15 2.67 -10.12
N THR A 10 9.39 3.13 -10.27
CA THR A 10 9.66 4.43 -10.88
C THR A 10 9.13 4.50 -12.31
N ASN A 11 9.30 3.43 -13.07
CA ASN A 11 8.83 3.37 -14.46
C ASN A 11 7.31 3.33 -14.56
N LEU A 12 6.64 2.69 -13.62
CA LEU A 12 5.18 2.57 -13.64
C LEU A 12 4.47 3.82 -13.11
N LYS A 13 5.14 4.59 -12.29
CA LYS A 13 4.57 5.81 -11.73
C LYS A 13 4.13 6.75 -12.86
N ASN A 14 2.88 7.23 -12.76
CA ASN A 14 2.26 8.14 -13.73
C ASN A 14 2.07 7.56 -15.13
N LYS A 15 2.36 6.28 -15.33
CA LYS A 15 2.19 5.61 -16.62
C LYS A 15 1.15 4.50 -16.57
N ASP A 16 0.97 3.89 -15.40
CA ASP A 16 0.04 2.80 -15.20
C ASP A 16 -1.01 3.24 -14.18
N ALA A 17 -2.23 3.50 -14.66
CA ALA A 17 -3.31 3.98 -13.81
C ALA A 17 -3.71 2.98 -12.73
N TYR A 18 -3.65 1.69 -13.04
CA TYR A 18 -3.98 0.65 -12.05
C TYR A 18 -2.94 0.63 -10.93
N PHE A 19 -1.67 0.69 -11.29
CA PHE A 19 -0.59 0.73 -10.31
C PHE A 19 -0.67 1.99 -9.44
N ASP A 20 -0.89 3.14 -10.06
CA ASP A 20 -1.00 4.40 -9.33
C ASP A 20 -2.13 4.36 -8.31
N ARG A 21 -3.26 3.76 -8.68
CA ARG A 21 -4.42 3.64 -7.80
C ARG A 21 -4.11 2.74 -6.61
N LEU A 22 -3.48 1.59 -6.83
CA LEU A 22 -3.08 0.69 -5.75
C LEU A 22 -2.06 1.34 -4.84
N PHE A 23 -1.09 2.01 -5.41
CA PHE A 23 -0.03 2.67 -4.67
C PHE A 23 -0.58 3.77 -3.78
N GLU A 24 -1.47 4.59 -4.34
CA GLU A 24 -2.12 5.65 -3.59
C GLU A 24 -2.97 5.08 -2.45
N LYS A 25 -3.71 4.03 -2.71
CA LYS A 25 -4.53 3.36 -1.71
C LYS A 25 -3.69 2.85 -0.55
N HIS A 26 -2.53 2.26 -0.85
CA HIS A 26 -1.58 1.83 0.17
C HIS A 26 -1.10 3.00 1.02
N ASN A 27 -0.75 4.12 0.39
CA ASN A 27 -0.27 5.30 1.09
C ASN A 27 -1.34 5.91 1.99
N VAL A 28 -2.59 5.95 1.52
CA VAL A 28 -3.72 6.45 2.31
C VAL A 28 -3.93 5.58 3.55
N LEU A 29 -3.91 4.26 3.38
CA LEU A 29 -4.06 3.34 4.51
C LEU A 29 -2.92 3.47 5.51
N ASP A 30 -1.70 3.63 5.03
CA ASP A 30 -0.54 3.84 5.89
C ASP A 30 -0.70 5.10 6.74
N GLN A 31 -1.16 6.18 6.11
CA GLN A 31 -1.38 7.45 6.80
C GLN A 31 -2.51 7.34 7.82
N GLU A 32 -3.60 6.66 7.47
CA GLU A 32 -4.71 6.44 8.39
C GLU A 32 -4.29 5.66 9.62
N ILE A 33 -3.48 4.61 9.42
CA ILE A 33 -2.97 3.81 10.53
C ILE A 33 -2.13 4.68 11.47
N LYS A 34 -1.24 5.49 10.92
CA LYS A 34 -0.41 6.38 11.72
C LYS A 34 -1.25 7.37 12.51
N ASN A 35 -2.25 7.97 11.86
CA ASN A 35 -3.13 8.93 12.51
C ASN A 35 -3.90 8.30 13.66
N LYS A 36 -4.40 7.09 13.47
CA LYS A 36 -5.17 6.40 14.50
C LYS A 36 -4.29 5.92 15.65
N ILE A 37 -3.06 5.53 15.36
CA ILE A 37 -2.11 5.16 16.42
C ILE A 37 -1.75 6.38 17.26
N ASP A 38 -1.52 7.53 16.62
CA ASP A 38 -1.20 8.76 17.31
C ASP A 38 -2.39 9.29 18.12
N ASN A 39 -3.62 8.98 17.72
CA ASN A 39 -4.84 9.40 18.39
C ASN A 39 -5.60 8.19 18.95
N ILE A 40 -4.92 7.46 19.81
CA ILE A 40 -5.43 6.22 20.42
C ILE A 40 -6.81 6.41 21.07
N GLU A 41 -7.08 7.60 21.61
CA GLU A 41 -8.35 7.91 22.25
C GLU A 41 -9.53 7.89 21.29
N LEU A 42 -9.28 8.07 19.97
CA LEU A 42 -10.32 8.17 18.96
C LEU A 42 -10.50 6.90 18.14
N ALA A 43 -9.63 5.92 18.33
CA ALA A 43 -9.68 4.69 17.55
C ALA A 43 -9.62 3.47 18.46
N THR A 44 -10.40 2.44 18.12
CA THR A 44 -10.35 1.17 18.82
C THR A 44 -9.21 0.33 18.30
N HIS A 45 -8.74 -0.61 19.12
CA HIS A 45 -7.73 -1.57 18.70
C HIS A 45 -8.20 -2.37 17.48
N THR A 46 -9.49 -2.71 17.44
CA THR A 46 -10.09 -3.44 16.34
C THR A 46 -10.02 -2.66 15.03
N GLU A 47 -10.27 -1.35 15.06
CA GLU A 47 -10.16 -0.51 13.88
C GLU A 47 -8.74 -0.51 13.31
N ILE A 48 -7.76 -0.34 14.19
CA ILE A 48 -6.35 -0.33 13.79
C ILE A 48 -5.96 -1.67 13.18
N GLU A 49 -6.39 -2.78 13.79
CA GLU A 49 -6.12 -4.11 13.27
C GLU A 49 -6.74 -4.33 11.89
N ASN A 50 -7.98 -3.87 11.69
CA ASN A 50 -8.66 -3.99 10.40
C ASN A 50 -7.93 -3.19 9.30
N LEU A 51 -7.47 -1.99 9.63
CA LEU A 51 -6.71 -1.16 8.70
C LEU A 51 -5.37 -1.80 8.35
N LYS A 52 -4.70 -2.41 9.32
CA LYS A 52 -3.45 -3.12 9.08
C LYS A 52 -3.64 -4.31 8.17
N LYS A 53 -4.73 -5.05 8.35
CA LYS A 53 -5.06 -6.18 7.48
C LYS A 53 -5.31 -5.73 6.06
N GLU A 54 -6.04 -4.65 5.88
CA GLU A 54 -6.32 -4.10 4.55
C GLU A 54 -5.05 -3.59 3.90
N LYS A 55 -4.20 -2.90 4.64
CA LYS A 55 -2.91 -2.44 4.15
C LYS A 55 -2.06 -3.62 3.66
N LEU A 56 -2.01 -4.69 4.44
CA LEU A 56 -1.26 -5.88 4.08
C LEU A 56 -1.79 -6.50 2.80
N ARG A 57 -3.11 -6.55 2.65
CA ARG A 57 -3.74 -7.07 1.45
C ARG A 57 -3.38 -6.23 0.22
N ILE A 58 -3.45 -4.91 0.33
CA ILE A 58 -3.08 -4.01 -0.76
C ILE A 58 -1.59 -4.15 -1.10
N LYS A 59 -0.75 -4.28 -0.10
CA LYS A 59 0.68 -4.49 -0.29
C LYS A 59 0.94 -5.79 -1.05
N ASP A 60 0.21 -6.84 -0.72
CA ASP A 60 0.33 -8.12 -1.41
C ASP A 60 -0.11 -8.00 -2.88
N GLU A 61 -1.21 -7.29 -3.14
CA GLU A 61 -1.67 -7.03 -4.50
C GLU A 61 -0.63 -6.24 -5.29
N LEU A 62 0.00 -5.24 -4.68
CA LEU A 62 1.08 -4.49 -5.31
C LEU A 62 2.25 -5.40 -5.65
N TYR A 63 2.63 -6.26 -4.73
CA TYR A 63 3.74 -7.19 -4.94
C TYR A 63 3.45 -8.13 -6.12
N GLN A 64 2.26 -8.73 -6.15
CA GLN A 64 1.86 -9.63 -7.22
C GLN A 64 1.85 -8.91 -8.57
N TYR A 65 1.34 -7.69 -8.59
CA TYR A 65 1.31 -6.89 -9.82
C TYR A 65 2.71 -6.56 -10.31
N LEU A 66 3.60 -6.14 -9.41
CA LEU A 66 4.99 -5.84 -9.76
C LEU A 66 5.72 -7.07 -10.26
N LYS A 67 5.50 -8.20 -9.61
CA LYS A 67 6.10 -9.47 -10.01
C LYS A 67 5.67 -9.86 -11.41
N LYS A 68 4.39 -9.69 -11.71
CA LYS A 68 3.84 -9.97 -13.04
C LYS A 68 4.47 -9.06 -14.09
N LYS A 69 4.56 -7.77 -13.81
CA LYS A 69 5.16 -6.80 -14.73
C LYS A 69 6.65 -7.07 -14.94
N ALA A 70 7.35 -7.50 -13.90
CA ALA A 70 8.77 -7.81 -14.01
C ALA A 70 9.05 -9.01 -14.92
N THR A 71 8.08 -9.92 -15.04
CA THR A 71 8.22 -11.12 -15.90
C THR A 71 7.67 -10.91 -17.32
N GLU A 72 7.03 -9.80 -17.57
CA GLU A 72 6.60 -9.42 -18.93
C GLU A 72 7.81 -8.90 -19.70
#